data_5202564c39df3067bd353830884eaec1
#
_entry.id   5202564c39df3067bd353830884eaec1
#
_cell.length_a   1.000
_cell.length_b   1.000
_cell.length_c   1.000
_cell.angle_alpha   90.00
_cell.angle_beta   90.00
_cell.angle_gamma   90.00
#
_symmetry.space_group_name_H-M   'P 1'
#
loop_
_entity.id
_entity.type
_entity.pdbx_description
1 polymer ?
#
loop_
_entity_poly.entity_id
_entity_poly.type
_entity_poly.pdbx_seq_one_letter_code
_entity_poly.pdbx_strand_id
1 'polypeptide(L)'
;MFKKIEEVSKLSGVSKRTLQYYDDEGILPVKRSKNNYRLYDDETMERLWEILWYKEMGLDLKEIKLILEGMKQEIVIEEKVNKINYTIRVLEEQKKVIEYIQRYSIPVKSEENNQTYKDQIKQIRKEQGV
;
A
#
# COMPACT_ATOMS: atom_id res chain seq x y z
N MET A 1 31.71 -3.35 6.81
CA MET A 1 31.55 -4.03 8.11
C MET A 1 30.24 -4.77 8.14
N PHE A 2 30.19 -5.98 8.70
CA PHE A 2 28.99 -6.78 8.75
C PHE A 2 28.27 -6.63 10.07
N LYS A 3 26.95 -6.57 10.02
CA LYS A 3 26.08 -6.59 11.20
C LYS A 3 25.29 -7.88 11.23
N LYS A 4 24.97 -8.36 12.43
CA LYS A 4 24.11 -9.51 12.63
C LYS A 4 22.64 -9.06 12.71
N ILE A 5 21.72 -9.99 12.48
CA ILE A 5 20.29 -9.70 12.44
C ILE A 5 19.77 -9.02 13.71
N GLU A 6 20.29 -9.38 14.88
CA GLU A 6 19.90 -8.78 16.16
C GLU A 6 20.18 -7.28 16.16
N GLU A 7 21.36 -6.89 15.71
CA GLU A 7 21.77 -5.48 15.64
C GLU A 7 20.93 -4.73 14.60
N VAL A 8 20.71 -5.32 13.43
CA VAL A 8 19.91 -4.73 12.36
C VAL A 8 18.47 -4.53 12.82
N SER A 9 17.90 -5.50 13.52
CA SER A 9 16.56 -5.39 14.08
C SER A 9 16.45 -4.20 15.04
N LYS A 10 17.44 -4.00 15.90
CA LYS A 10 17.48 -2.87 16.83
C LYS A 10 17.60 -1.53 16.11
N LEU A 11 18.51 -1.44 15.15
CA LEU A 11 18.75 -0.19 14.40
C LEU A 11 17.59 0.23 13.53
N SER A 12 16.91 -0.73 12.90
CA SER A 12 15.83 -0.47 11.95
C SER A 12 14.44 -0.45 12.58
N GLY A 13 14.28 -1.06 13.73
CA GLY A 13 12.97 -1.28 14.32
C GLY A 13 12.17 -2.38 13.65
N VAL A 14 12.77 -3.10 12.71
CA VAL A 14 12.13 -4.21 11.99
C VAL A 14 12.40 -5.51 12.74
N SER A 15 11.36 -6.34 12.90
CA SER A 15 11.53 -7.62 13.60
C SER A 15 12.47 -8.55 12.84
N LYS A 16 13.14 -9.43 13.57
CA LYS A 16 13.99 -10.47 12.98
C LYS A 16 13.21 -11.32 11.98
N ARG A 17 11.96 -11.65 12.31
CA ARG A 17 11.09 -12.44 11.46
C ARG A 17 10.83 -11.74 10.12
N THR A 18 10.58 -10.45 10.13
CA THR A 18 10.39 -9.66 8.92
C THR A 18 11.66 -9.61 8.08
N LEU A 19 12.83 -9.43 8.72
CA LEU A 19 14.11 -9.43 8.03
C LEU A 19 14.40 -10.79 7.38
N GLN A 20 14.09 -11.88 8.07
CA GLN A 20 14.22 -13.24 7.54
C GLN A 20 13.29 -13.44 6.34
N TYR A 21 12.06 -12.93 6.43
CA TYR A 21 11.09 -12.98 5.35
C TYR A 21 11.58 -12.22 4.11
N TYR A 22 12.15 -11.04 4.29
CA TYR A 22 12.71 -10.25 3.18
C TYR A 22 13.85 -11.00 2.49
N ASP A 23 14.69 -11.69 3.22
CA ASP A 23 15.76 -12.52 2.68
C ASP A 23 15.18 -13.70 1.90
N ASP A 24 14.26 -14.44 2.51
CA ASP A 24 13.64 -15.61 1.91
C ASP A 24 12.88 -15.27 0.63
N GLU A 25 12.22 -14.12 0.58
CA GLU A 25 11.48 -13.66 -0.60
C GLU A 25 12.37 -12.98 -1.66
N GLY A 26 13.66 -12.85 -1.39
CA GLY A 26 14.58 -12.24 -2.33
C GLY A 26 14.50 -10.73 -2.45
N ILE A 27 13.82 -10.08 -1.52
CA ILE A 27 13.72 -8.61 -1.50
C ILE A 27 14.96 -7.99 -0.91
N LEU A 28 15.47 -8.58 0.17
CA LEU A 28 16.71 -8.21 0.80
C LEU A 28 17.57 -9.45 1.01
N PRO A 29 18.17 -9.98 -0.07
CA PRO A 29 19.06 -11.13 0.06
C PRO A 29 20.31 -10.74 0.82
N VAL A 30 20.72 -11.57 1.75
CA VAL A 30 21.85 -11.30 2.63
C VAL A 30 22.91 -12.38 2.51
N LYS A 31 24.16 -12.01 2.81
CA LYS A 31 25.30 -12.93 2.85
C LYS A 31 25.21 -13.80 4.08
N ARG A 32 25.86 -14.95 4.05
CA ARG A 32 25.93 -15.88 5.17
C ARG A 32 27.36 -16.03 5.63
N SER A 33 27.56 -16.12 6.95
CA SER A 33 28.86 -16.47 7.52
C SER A 33 29.14 -17.95 7.32
N LYS A 34 30.37 -18.39 7.69
CA LYS A 34 30.75 -19.80 7.66
C LYS A 34 29.82 -20.66 8.53
N ASN A 35 29.27 -20.09 9.60
CA ASN A 35 28.33 -20.75 10.51
C ASN A 35 26.87 -20.56 10.10
N ASN A 36 26.64 -20.08 8.85
CA ASN A 36 25.32 -19.88 8.29
C ASN A 36 24.48 -18.79 8.98
N TYR A 37 25.12 -17.83 9.64
CA TYR A 37 24.44 -16.66 10.19
C TYR A 37 24.26 -15.60 9.09
N ARG A 38 23.11 -14.90 9.12
CA ARG A 38 22.86 -13.78 8.22
C ARG A 38 23.75 -12.60 8.55
N LEU A 39 24.41 -12.05 7.54
CA LEU A 39 25.33 -10.92 7.66
C LEU A 39 24.88 -9.77 6.76
N TYR A 40 24.72 -8.59 7.35
CA TYR A 40 24.24 -7.39 6.68
C TYR A 40 25.42 -6.43 6.51
N ASP A 41 25.85 -6.23 5.26
CA ASP A 41 26.90 -5.26 4.96
C ASP A 41 26.30 -3.86 4.73
N ASP A 42 27.16 -2.87 4.48
CA ASP A 42 26.73 -1.48 4.32
C ASP A 42 25.77 -1.32 3.14
N GLU A 43 26.02 -1.99 2.03
CA GLU A 43 25.14 -1.97 0.86
C GLU A 43 23.76 -2.56 1.19
N THR A 44 23.74 -3.68 1.90
CA THR A 44 22.51 -4.31 2.36
C THR A 44 21.71 -3.38 3.29
N MET A 45 22.41 -2.66 4.17
CA MET A 45 21.79 -1.71 5.07
C MET A 45 21.16 -0.53 4.31
N GLU A 46 21.83 -0.01 3.28
CA GLU A 46 21.27 1.04 2.43
C GLU A 46 20.02 0.55 1.71
N ARG A 47 20.04 -0.67 1.19
CA ARG A 47 18.88 -1.29 0.53
C ARG A 47 17.72 -1.48 1.52
N LEU A 48 18.01 -1.92 2.73
CA LEU A 48 16.98 -2.05 3.77
C LEU A 48 16.31 -0.70 4.04
N TRP A 49 17.11 0.36 4.17
CA TRP A 49 16.60 1.71 4.42
C TRP A 49 15.66 2.16 3.30
N GLU A 50 16.05 1.92 2.06
CA GLU A 50 15.23 2.20 0.87
C GLU A 50 13.90 1.43 0.91
N ILE A 51 13.95 0.13 1.23
CA ILE A 51 12.75 -0.71 1.37
C ILE A 51 11.80 -0.14 2.42
N LEU A 52 12.32 0.32 3.56
CA LEU A 52 11.50 0.87 4.63
C LEU A 52 10.75 2.13 4.18
N TRP A 53 11.38 3.00 3.42
CA TRP A 53 10.72 4.18 2.86
C TRP A 53 9.65 3.81 1.85
N TYR A 54 9.90 2.83 0.99
CA TYR A 54 8.87 2.32 0.08
C TYR A 54 7.67 1.74 0.84
N LYS A 55 7.92 1.03 1.92
CA LYS A 55 6.85 0.52 2.79
C LYS A 55 6.03 1.65 3.39
N GLU A 56 6.69 2.71 3.82
CA GLU A 56 6.01 3.88 4.37
C GLU A 56 5.13 4.59 3.32
N MET A 57 5.51 4.54 2.06
CA MET A 57 4.70 5.04 0.94
C MET A 57 3.49 4.15 0.65
N GLY A 58 3.38 3.00 1.30
CA GLY A 58 2.32 2.03 1.06
C GLY A 58 2.55 1.12 -0.14
N LEU A 59 3.78 1.06 -0.65
CA LEU A 59 4.10 0.10 -1.71
C LEU A 59 4.09 -1.32 -1.13
N ASP A 60 3.54 -2.26 -1.87
CA ASP A 60 3.58 -3.66 -1.48
C ASP A 60 4.91 -4.30 -1.91
N LEU A 61 5.15 -5.53 -1.46
CA LEU A 61 6.41 -6.21 -1.75
C LEU A 61 6.64 -6.43 -3.25
N LYS A 62 5.57 -6.65 -4.02
CA LYS A 62 5.65 -6.77 -5.48
C LYS A 62 6.14 -5.49 -6.13
N GLU A 63 5.58 -4.36 -5.73
CA GLU A 63 5.95 -3.04 -6.24
C GLU A 63 7.40 -2.70 -5.89
N ILE A 64 7.81 -2.97 -4.64
CA ILE A 64 9.17 -2.77 -4.17
C ILE A 64 10.13 -3.63 -4.99
N LYS A 65 9.79 -4.90 -5.21
CA LYS A 65 10.62 -5.83 -5.96
C LYS A 65 10.83 -5.36 -7.41
N LEU A 66 9.79 -4.83 -8.04
CA LEU A 66 9.90 -4.26 -9.39
C LEU A 66 10.95 -3.14 -9.45
N ILE A 67 10.95 -2.25 -8.47
CA ILE A 67 11.94 -1.16 -8.39
C ILE A 67 13.35 -1.74 -8.20
N LEU A 68 13.50 -2.68 -7.29
CA LEU A 68 14.79 -3.30 -6.99
C LEU A 68 15.33 -4.13 -8.17
N GLU A 69 14.47 -4.62 -9.03
CA GLU A 69 14.82 -5.37 -10.25
C GLU A 69 15.06 -4.47 -11.46
N GLY A 70 14.96 -3.15 -11.29
CA GLY A 70 15.35 -2.20 -12.33
C GLY A 70 14.26 -1.36 -12.94
N MET A 71 12.99 -1.54 -12.53
CA MET A 71 11.92 -0.65 -12.98
C MET A 71 12.15 0.75 -12.41
N LYS A 72 11.93 1.78 -13.23
CA LYS A 72 12.10 3.16 -12.79
C LYS A 72 11.20 3.49 -11.62
N GLN A 73 11.78 3.99 -10.56
CA GLN A 73 11.10 4.37 -9.33
C GLN A 73 9.93 5.32 -9.60
N GLU A 74 10.14 6.31 -10.47
CA GLU A 74 9.14 7.32 -10.80
C GLU A 74 7.86 6.71 -11.36
N ILE A 75 7.97 5.65 -12.17
CA ILE A 75 6.82 4.98 -12.76
C ILE A 75 5.98 4.30 -11.69
N VAL A 76 6.62 3.56 -10.79
CA VAL A 76 5.92 2.83 -9.72
C VAL A 76 5.27 3.80 -8.74
N ILE A 77 5.96 4.87 -8.38
CA ILE A 77 5.45 5.90 -7.47
C ILE A 77 4.25 6.63 -8.09
N GLU A 78 4.34 7.00 -9.37
CA GLU A 78 3.23 7.67 -10.07
C GLU A 78 1.99 6.79 -10.12
N GLU A 79 2.14 5.50 -10.44
CA GLU A 79 1.02 4.55 -10.40
C GLU A 79 0.41 4.46 -9.00
N LYS A 80 1.24 4.49 -7.96
CA LYS A 80 0.77 4.46 -6.58
C LYS A 80 -0.06 5.70 -6.25
N VAL A 81 0.41 6.87 -6.65
CA VAL A 81 -0.33 8.13 -6.46
C VAL A 81 -1.69 8.05 -7.17
N ASN A 82 -1.72 7.53 -8.39
CA ASN A 82 -2.96 7.38 -9.15
C ASN A 82 -3.94 6.44 -8.45
N LYS A 83 -3.46 5.33 -7.91
CA LYS A 83 -4.29 4.39 -7.13
C LYS A 83 -4.85 5.03 -5.87
N ILE A 84 -4.03 5.81 -5.16
CA ILE A 84 -4.46 6.53 -3.96
C ILE A 84 -5.54 7.54 -4.32
N ASN A 85 -5.34 8.33 -5.37
CA ASN A 85 -6.32 9.32 -5.82
C ASN A 85 -7.64 8.66 -6.21
N TYR A 86 -7.57 7.51 -6.88
CA TYR A 86 -8.77 6.73 -7.20
C TYR A 86 -9.49 6.27 -5.92
N THR A 87 -8.75 5.75 -4.94
CA THR A 87 -9.31 5.29 -3.66
C THR A 87 -9.96 6.45 -2.91
N ILE A 88 -9.32 7.61 -2.86
CA ILE A 88 -9.89 8.81 -2.24
C ILE A 88 -11.23 9.15 -2.89
N ARG A 89 -11.28 9.14 -4.22
CA ARG A 89 -12.50 9.45 -4.97
C ARG A 89 -13.62 8.47 -4.68
N VAL A 90 -13.30 7.17 -4.63
CA VAL A 90 -14.27 6.12 -4.29
C VAL A 90 -14.82 6.33 -2.87
N LEU A 91 -13.94 6.63 -1.92
CA LEU A 91 -14.36 6.88 -0.53
C LEU A 91 -15.22 8.14 -0.40
N GLU A 92 -14.90 9.19 -1.13
CA GLU A 92 -15.71 10.41 -1.16
C GLU A 92 -17.10 10.14 -1.72
N GLU A 93 -17.21 9.33 -2.79
CA GLU A 93 -18.48 8.92 -3.35
C GLU A 93 -19.31 8.08 -2.38
N GLN A 94 -18.68 7.15 -1.68
CA GLN A 94 -19.33 6.35 -0.64
C GLN A 94 -19.84 7.24 0.50
N LYS A 95 -19.03 8.20 0.92
CA LYS A 95 -19.40 9.15 1.97
C LYS A 95 -20.63 9.96 1.59
N LYS A 96 -20.74 10.39 0.34
CA LYS A 96 -21.92 11.11 -0.17
C LYS A 96 -23.18 10.27 -0.01
N VAL A 97 -23.12 9.00 -0.37
CA VAL A 97 -24.27 8.08 -0.22
C VAL A 97 -24.63 7.90 1.26
N ILE A 98 -23.63 7.71 2.12
CA ILE A 98 -23.84 7.56 3.56
C ILE A 98 -24.52 8.80 4.14
N GLU A 99 -24.02 9.99 3.81
CA GLU A 99 -24.58 11.25 4.30
C GLU A 99 -26.03 11.45 3.86
N TYR A 100 -26.34 11.06 2.63
CA TYR A 100 -27.72 11.07 2.14
C TYR A 100 -28.63 10.15 2.96
N ILE A 101 -28.18 8.91 3.20
CA ILE A 101 -28.95 7.93 3.97
C ILE A 101 -29.14 8.38 5.42
N GLN A 102 -28.14 9.01 6.02
CA GLN A 102 -28.25 9.57 7.36
C GLN A 102 -29.31 10.67 7.44
N ARG A 103 -29.44 11.46 6.38
CA ARG A 103 -30.38 12.59 6.35
C ARG A 103 -31.78 12.18 5.93
N TYR A 104 -31.91 11.29 4.94
CA TYR A 104 -33.18 11.01 4.28
C TYR A 104 -33.64 9.55 4.38
N SER A 105 -32.87 8.68 5.02
CA SER A 105 -33.08 7.23 5.04
C SER A 105 -32.91 6.58 3.68
N ILE A 106 -32.95 5.25 3.66
CA ILE A 106 -32.77 4.49 2.41
C ILE A 106 -33.94 4.72 1.48
N PRO A 107 -33.72 5.13 0.22
CA PRO A 107 -34.80 5.34 -0.73
C PRO A 107 -35.61 4.06 -0.96
N VAL A 108 -36.93 4.19 -0.97
CA VAL A 108 -37.83 3.07 -1.21
C VAL A 108 -37.96 2.90 -2.74
N LYS A 109 -37.97 1.66 -3.20
CA LYS A 109 -38.23 1.36 -4.60
C LYS A 109 -39.64 1.81 -4.97
N SER A 110 -39.76 2.70 -5.97
CA SER A 110 -41.04 3.15 -6.48
C SER A 110 -41.44 2.33 -7.70
N GLU A 111 -42.68 1.83 -7.74
CA GLU A 111 -43.19 1.14 -8.89
C GLU A 111 -43.61 2.11 -10.01
N GLU A 112 -43.74 3.41 -9.70
CA GLU A 112 -44.21 4.44 -10.63
C GLU A 112 -43.12 5.00 -11.52
N ASN A 113 -41.85 4.80 -11.18
CA ASN A 113 -40.75 5.23 -12.03
C ASN A 113 -39.88 4.04 -12.46
N ASN A 114 -39.35 4.16 -13.68
CA ASN A 114 -38.46 3.13 -14.25
C ASN A 114 -36.99 3.30 -13.86
N GLN A 115 -36.71 4.08 -12.82
CA GLN A 115 -35.35 4.29 -12.37
C GLN A 115 -34.76 3.02 -11.76
N THR A 116 -33.56 2.69 -12.21
CA THR A 116 -32.80 1.62 -11.59
C THR A 116 -32.18 2.13 -10.29
N TYR A 117 -31.75 1.21 -9.47
CA TYR A 117 -30.95 1.51 -8.30
C TYR A 117 -29.70 2.35 -8.63
N LYS A 118 -29.07 2.06 -9.77
CA LYS A 118 -27.89 2.83 -10.23
C LYS A 118 -28.24 4.27 -10.58
N ASP A 119 -29.41 4.50 -11.18
CA ASP A 119 -29.88 5.86 -11.51
C ASP A 119 -30.11 6.67 -10.24
N GLN A 120 -30.72 6.07 -9.22
CA GLN A 120 -30.92 6.71 -7.94
C GLN A 120 -29.61 7.08 -7.25
N ILE A 121 -28.63 6.19 -7.29
CA ILE A 121 -27.29 6.46 -6.73
C ILE A 121 -26.60 7.61 -7.46
N LYS A 122 -26.68 7.66 -8.79
CA LYS A 122 -26.11 8.76 -9.56
C LYS A 122 -26.73 10.10 -9.16
N GLN A 123 -28.02 10.13 -8.96
CA GLN A 123 -28.73 11.34 -8.55
C GLN A 123 -28.29 11.78 -7.16
N ILE A 124 -28.20 10.85 -6.21
CA ILE A 124 -27.74 11.14 -4.85
C ILE A 124 -26.32 11.73 -4.86
N ARG A 125 -25.41 11.12 -5.60
CA ARG A 125 -24.03 11.61 -5.71
C ARG A 125 -23.96 13.01 -6.30
N LYS A 126 -24.79 13.29 -7.27
CA LYS A 126 -24.89 14.61 -7.92
C LYS A 126 -25.40 15.67 -6.94
N GLU A 127 -26.44 15.36 -6.19
CA GLU A 127 -27.03 16.27 -5.18
C GLU A 127 -26.06 16.59 -4.04
N GLN A 128 -25.27 15.61 -3.60
CA GLN A 128 -24.31 15.77 -2.53
C GLN A 128 -22.96 16.32 -3.00
N GLY A 129 -22.76 16.40 -4.30
CA GLY A 129 -21.48 16.75 -4.90
C GLY A 129 -21.19 18.22 -5.08
N VAL A 130 -22.02 19.10 -4.56
CA VAL A 130 -21.85 20.56 -4.69
C VAL A 130 -20.80 21.08 -3.74
#